data_94fbca2e0ddf72e6bac31dc3c079fb3c
#
_entry.id   94fbca2e0ddf72e6bac31dc3c079fb3c
#
_cell.length_a   1.000
_cell.length_b   1.000
_cell.length_c   1.000
_cell.angle_alpha   90.00
_cell.angle_beta   90.00
_cell.angle_gamma   90.00
#
_symmetry.space_group_name_H-M   'P 1'
#
loop_
_entity.id
_entity.type
_entity.pdbx_description
1 polymer ?
#
loop_
_entity_poly.entity_id
_entity_poly.type
_entity_poly.pdbx_seq_one_letter_code
_entity_poly.pdbx_strand_id
1 'polypeptide(L)'
;MDIQQLFAERIGGAAFGTSTAIYKFQKIKNAKAEAQRNHPETELLDFGVGEPDRMAPAPIREALKIAVDDPQNRGYADNGIMAFKTAASQYMAKFFKVTDLDPATEINHSIGSKPALAMLPLAFINPGDIALATVPGYPVLGTHTQYLGGEVVHVPLTQANRFFPDLKAIAPDVARRAKLFYVNYPNNPTGAAPTEAFFDELIAFARQHNILIVQDAAYATLIYDRPRLSILGRPEGKANAIELHSMSKSYNMTGWRLGFAAGAARTIQAFATVKDNIDSGQFKAIQEAACAGIADVELSESIRRHYEARLRKLVAVLRANGFDAKVPGGTFYLYVAAPRAAGEIGFESAEEASQFLIKKHLISTVPWDDAGAFLRFSATFESAGDADDERVMAELNRRLQKAHLRWD
;
A
#
# COMPACT_ATOMS: atom_id res chain seq x y z
N MET A 1 -37.77 -2.70 17.22
CA MET A 1 -37.10 -2.75 15.90
C MET A 1 -35.97 -3.75 16.03
N ASP A 2 -35.91 -4.74 15.16
CA ASP A 2 -34.78 -5.69 15.12
C ASP A 2 -33.78 -5.18 14.08
N ILE A 3 -32.75 -4.46 14.55
CA ILE A 3 -31.71 -3.88 13.69
C ILE A 3 -30.96 -4.95 12.90
N GLN A 4 -30.91 -6.20 13.40
CA GLN A 4 -30.20 -7.29 12.73
C GLN A 4 -30.77 -7.59 11.33
N GLN A 5 -32.08 -7.43 11.15
CA GLN A 5 -32.77 -7.65 9.87
C GLN A 5 -32.54 -6.52 8.84
N LEU A 6 -31.96 -5.40 9.25
CA LEU A 6 -31.74 -4.25 8.38
C LEU A 6 -30.34 -4.20 7.77
N PHE A 7 -29.41 -5.04 8.21
CA PHE A 7 -28.06 -5.04 7.65
C PHE A 7 -28.05 -5.56 6.21
N ALA A 8 -27.31 -4.85 5.35
CA ALA A 8 -27.16 -5.27 3.97
C ALA A 8 -26.37 -6.58 3.85
N GLU A 9 -26.74 -7.44 2.90
CA GLU A 9 -26.10 -8.73 2.64
C GLU A 9 -24.58 -8.60 2.39
N ARG A 10 -24.15 -7.50 1.73
CA ARG A 10 -22.73 -7.21 1.44
C ARG A 10 -21.83 -7.07 2.67
N ILE A 11 -22.40 -6.86 3.86
CA ILE A 11 -21.66 -6.81 5.12
C ILE A 11 -21.99 -7.97 6.06
N GLY A 12 -22.78 -8.95 5.59
CA GLY A 12 -23.16 -10.15 6.33
C GLY A 12 -24.65 -10.30 6.60
N GLY A 13 -25.49 -9.32 6.22
CA GLY A 13 -26.95 -9.39 6.38
C GLY A 13 -27.38 -9.72 7.81
N ALA A 14 -28.34 -10.62 7.96
CA ALA A 14 -28.82 -11.09 9.25
C ALA A 14 -27.74 -11.81 10.11
N ALA A 15 -26.64 -12.24 9.50
CA ALA A 15 -25.50 -12.86 10.21
C ALA A 15 -24.39 -11.83 10.59
N PHE A 16 -24.58 -10.55 10.34
CA PHE A 16 -23.59 -9.54 10.67
C PHE A 16 -23.24 -9.55 12.18
N GLY A 17 -21.94 -9.58 12.48
CA GLY A 17 -21.42 -9.61 13.85
C GLY A 17 -21.48 -10.99 14.55
N THR A 18 -22.05 -12.03 13.91
CA THR A 18 -22.09 -13.40 14.47
C THR A 18 -20.92 -14.26 14.01
N SER A 19 -20.16 -13.81 13.02
CA SER A 19 -18.99 -14.54 12.53
C SER A 19 -17.91 -14.63 13.61
N THR A 20 -17.40 -15.83 13.84
CA THR A 20 -16.24 -16.09 14.70
C THR A 20 -14.90 -15.90 13.97
N ALA A 21 -14.93 -15.62 12.65
CA ALA A 21 -13.74 -15.37 11.87
C ALA A 21 -13.09 -14.03 12.29
N ILE A 22 -11.93 -14.12 12.92
CA ILE A 22 -11.18 -12.94 13.36
C ILE A 22 -10.29 -12.47 12.20
N TYR A 23 -10.42 -11.20 11.83
CA TYR A 23 -9.61 -10.58 10.81
C TYR A 23 -8.11 -10.63 11.16
N LYS A 24 -7.26 -10.92 10.17
CA LYS A 24 -5.79 -11.09 10.31
C LYS A 24 -5.15 -10.06 11.27
N PHE A 25 -5.37 -8.78 11.04
CA PHE A 25 -4.78 -7.73 11.88
C PHE A 25 -5.34 -7.69 13.31
N GLN A 26 -6.56 -8.14 13.52
CA GLN A 26 -7.12 -8.28 14.86
C GLN A 26 -6.46 -9.44 15.62
N LYS A 27 -6.16 -10.56 14.92
CA LYS A 27 -5.41 -11.68 15.53
C LYS A 27 -4.02 -11.21 15.96
N ILE A 28 -3.31 -10.44 15.12
CA ILE A 28 -2.01 -9.86 15.45
C ILE A 28 -2.13 -8.94 16.67
N LYS A 29 -3.13 -8.04 16.69
CA LYS A 29 -3.38 -7.14 17.82
C LYS A 29 -3.61 -7.90 19.13
N ASN A 30 -4.42 -8.95 19.07
CA ASN A 30 -4.71 -9.79 20.23
C ASN A 30 -3.44 -10.51 20.72
N ALA A 31 -2.65 -11.09 19.83
CA ALA A 31 -1.40 -11.76 20.16
C ALA A 31 -0.36 -10.80 20.78
N LYS A 32 -0.24 -9.59 20.24
CA LYS A 32 0.63 -8.54 20.83
C LYS A 32 0.20 -8.20 22.24
N ALA A 33 -1.10 -7.96 22.46
CA ALA A 33 -1.63 -7.64 23.78
C ALA A 33 -1.44 -8.81 24.78
N GLU A 34 -1.58 -10.05 24.33
CA GLU A 34 -1.31 -11.25 25.14
C GLU A 34 0.17 -11.34 25.51
N ALA A 35 1.06 -11.18 24.53
CA ALA A 35 2.51 -11.24 24.74
C ALA A 35 3.00 -10.15 25.72
N GLN A 36 2.50 -8.93 25.58
CA GLN A 36 2.85 -7.83 26.49
C GLN A 36 2.33 -8.04 27.93
N ARG A 37 1.13 -8.63 28.09
CA ARG A 37 0.63 -9.00 29.43
C ARG A 37 1.47 -10.09 30.10
N ASN A 38 1.95 -11.05 29.32
CA ASN A 38 2.75 -12.16 29.81
C ASN A 38 4.22 -11.77 30.09
N HIS A 39 4.69 -10.70 29.43
CA HIS A 39 6.07 -10.22 29.52
C HIS A 39 6.10 -8.69 29.68
N PRO A 40 5.57 -8.12 30.77
CA PRO A 40 5.39 -6.68 30.92
C PRO A 40 6.70 -5.88 30.92
N GLU A 41 7.81 -6.51 31.36
CA GLU A 41 9.13 -5.89 31.41
C GLU A 41 9.93 -6.00 30.11
N THR A 42 9.36 -6.65 29.08
CA THR A 42 10.07 -6.88 27.82
C THR A 42 9.41 -6.09 26.70
N GLU A 43 10.19 -5.21 26.06
CA GLU A 43 9.74 -4.46 24.89
C GLU A 43 9.29 -5.40 23.76
N LEU A 44 8.14 -5.12 23.15
CA LEU A 44 7.71 -5.77 21.92
C LEU A 44 8.39 -5.10 20.72
N LEU A 45 9.14 -5.84 19.95
CA LEU A 45 9.70 -5.38 18.67
C LEU A 45 8.64 -5.48 17.57
N ASP A 46 8.08 -4.34 17.15
CA ASP A 46 6.99 -4.32 16.18
C ASP A 46 7.47 -4.04 14.76
N PHE A 47 7.68 -5.10 13.99
CA PHE A 47 7.96 -5.04 12.55
C PHE A 47 6.70 -5.24 11.70
N GLY A 48 5.50 -5.26 12.30
CA GLY A 48 4.22 -5.40 11.61
C GLY A 48 3.60 -4.07 11.16
N VAL A 49 4.11 -2.93 11.65
CA VAL A 49 3.58 -1.59 11.35
C VAL A 49 3.69 -1.28 9.86
N GLY A 50 2.66 -0.66 9.28
CA GLY A 50 2.59 -0.32 7.86
C GLY A 50 2.55 1.18 7.58
N GLU A 51 3.03 2.00 8.52
CA GLU A 51 3.05 3.45 8.40
C GLU A 51 4.40 4.03 8.83
N PRO A 52 4.80 5.18 8.26
CA PRO A 52 6.03 5.87 8.63
C PRO A 52 6.15 6.12 10.13
N ASP A 53 7.36 5.91 10.64
CA ASP A 53 7.76 6.14 12.05
C ASP A 53 8.00 7.61 12.39
N ARG A 54 8.18 8.47 11.37
CA ARG A 54 8.48 9.89 11.55
C ARG A 54 7.32 10.79 11.13
N MET A 55 7.26 11.96 11.74
CA MET A 55 6.33 13.03 11.35
C MET A 55 6.64 13.54 9.93
N ALA A 56 5.66 14.20 9.32
CA ALA A 56 5.88 14.98 8.10
C ALA A 56 7.04 15.97 8.28
N PRO A 57 7.86 16.22 7.23
CA PRO A 57 8.98 17.16 7.29
C PRO A 57 8.60 18.54 7.80
N ALA A 58 9.52 19.21 8.49
CA ALA A 58 9.28 20.51 9.11
C ALA A 58 8.71 21.57 8.13
N PRO A 59 9.22 21.72 6.89
CA PRO A 59 8.66 22.70 5.95
C PRO A 59 7.16 22.49 5.69
N ILE A 60 6.71 21.23 5.59
CA ILE A 60 5.28 20.89 5.38
C ILE A 60 4.46 21.27 6.63
N ARG A 61 4.98 20.98 7.81
CA ARG A 61 4.31 21.28 9.08
C ARG A 61 4.20 22.78 9.33
N GLU A 62 5.25 23.54 9.02
CA GLU A 62 5.23 25.00 9.14
C GLU A 62 4.26 25.63 8.13
N ALA A 63 4.25 25.15 6.88
CA ALA A 63 3.28 25.59 5.89
C ALA A 63 1.82 25.33 6.33
N LEU A 64 1.56 24.18 7.02
CA LEU A 64 0.23 23.91 7.56
C LEU A 64 -0.17 24.94 8.64
N LYS A 65 0.75 25.29 9.54
CA LYS A 65 0.48 26.28 10.59
C LYS A 65 0.06 27.63 10.03
N ILE A 66 0.68 28.04 8.93
CA ILE A 66 0.31 29.28 8.22
C ILE A 66 -1.03 29.12 7.51
N ALA A 67 -1.23 28.00 6.81
CA ALA A 67 -2.40 27.80 5.99
C ALA A 67 -3.70 27.61 6.81
N VAL A 68 -3.64 27.12 8.06
CA VAL A 68 -4.85 27.00 8.89
C VAL A 68 -5.42 28.35 9.32
N ASP A 69 -4.58 29.39 9.39
CA ASP A 69 -4.99 30.74 9.77
C ASP A 69 -5.47 31.57 8.55
N ASP A 70 -5.33 31.07 7.33
CA ASP A 70 -5.83 31.74 6.13
C ASP A 70 -7.36 31.54 6.01
N PRO A 71 -8.17 32.66 6.09
CA PRO A 71 -9.61 32.58 5.97
C PRO A 71 -10.10 32.08 4.62
N GLN A 72 -9.29 32.08 3.55
CA GLN A 72 -9.63 31.51 2.26
C GLN A 72 -9.75 29.97 2.30
N ASN A 73 -9.12 29.34 3.30
CA ASN A 73 -9.13 27.90 3.46
C ASN A 73 -10.37 27.35 4.16
N ARG A 74 -11.32 28.22 4.62
CA ARG A 74 -12.55 27.79 5.30
C ARG A 74 -13.56 27.07 4.41
N GLY A 75 -13.48 27.23 3.08
CA GLY A 75 -14.47 26.70 2.13
C GLY A 75 -14.16 25.28 1.66
N TYR A 76 -15.14 24.68 1.01
CA TYR A 76 -14.97 23.39 0.35
C TYR A 76 -13.86 23.40 -0.72
N ALA A 77 -13.26 22.25 -0.96
CA ALA A 77 -12.19 22.09 -1.94
C ALA A 77 -12.57 21.11 -3.07
N ASP A 78 -13.76 20.52 -3.01
CA ASP A 78 -14.33 19.59 -3.99
C ASP A 78 -13.29 18.59 -4.56
N ASN A 79 -12.87 18.77 -5.80
CA ASN A 79 -11.89 17.94 -6.50
C ASN A 79 -10.44 18.40 -6.31
N GLY A 80 -10.18 19.23 -5.30
CA GLY A 80 -8.87 19.74 -4.93
C GLY A 80 -8.55 21.14 -5.47
N ILE A 81 -7.73 21.88 -4.71
CA ILE A 81 -7.30 23.23 -5.12
C ILE A 81 -6.32 23.14 -6.31
N MET A 82 -6.39 24.14 -7.20
CA MET A 82 -5.55 24.14 -8.40
C MET A 82 -4.04 24.16 -8.06
N ALA A 83 -3.65 24.84 -6.98
CA ALA A 83 -2.26 24.84 -6.51
C ALA A 83 -1.74 23.42 -6.24
N PHE A 84 -2.54 22.57 -5.55
CA PHE A 84 -2.17 21.18 -5.29
C PHE A 84 -2.13 20.34 -6.57
N LYS A 85 -3.11 20.50 -7.46
CA LYS A 85 -3.15 19.77 -8.75
C LYS A 85 -1.94 20.13 -9.62
N THR A 86 -1.54 21.41 -9.65
CA THR A 86 -0.32 21.88 -10.33
C THR A 86 0.94 21.29 -9.69
N ALA A 87 1.03 21.29 -8.36
CA ALA A 87 2.14 20.68 -7.64
C ALA A 87 2.23 19.17 -7.89
N ALA A 88 1.08 18.46 -7.98
CA ALA A 88 1.01 17.05 -8.33
C ALA A 88 1.51 16.78 -9.77
N SER A 89 1.15 17.62 -10.76
CA SER A 89 1.69 17.53 -12.13
C SER A 89 3.21 17.70 -12.13
N GLN A 90 3.74 18.70 -11.39
CA GLN A 90 5.17 18.91 -11.25
C GLN A 90 5.88 17.74 -10.55
N TYR A 91 5.26 17.13 -9.55
CA TYR A 91 5.74 15.92 -8.89
C TYR A 91 5.87 14.77 -9.91
N MET A 92 4.84 14.54 -10.74
CA MET A 92 4.89 13.53 -11.79
C MET A 92 6.03 13.81 -12.79
N ALA A 93 6.23 15.05 -13.17
CA ALA A 93 7.34 15.44 -14.06
C ALA A 93 8.72 15.23 -13.42
N LYS A 94 8.89 15.63 -12.15
CA LYS A 94 10.19 15.57 -11.45
C LYS A 94 10.62 14.14 -11.14
N PHE A 95 9.69 13.35 -10.56
CA PHE A 95 10.02 12.01 -10.07
C PHE A 95 9.92 10.92 -11.14
N PHE A 96 9.00 11.05 -12.11
CA PHE A 96 8.63 9.98 -13.04
C PHE A 96 8.80 10.36 -14.52
N LYS A 97 9.21 11.61 -14.82
CA LYS A 97 9.37 12.11 -16.19
C LYS A 97 8.05 12.16 -17.01
N VAL A 98 6.91 12.20 -16.31
CA VAL A 98 5.59 12.41 -16.94
C VAL A 98 5.34 13.92 -16.99
N THR A 99 5.56 14.54 -18.14
CA THR A 99 5.59 16.01 -18.29
C THR A 99 4.35 16.59 -18.97
N ASP A 100 3.44 15.76 -19.45
CA ASP A 100 2.31 16.11 -20.28
C ASP A 100 0.95 15.98 -19.57
N LEU A 101 0.92 16.04 -18.24
CA LEU A 101 -0.32 16.02 -17.45
C LEU A 101 -0.88 17.42 -17.28
N ASP A 102 -2.10 17.64 -17.78
CA ASP A 102 -2.87 18.87 -17.51
C ASP A 102 -3.42 18.83 -16.07
N PRO A 103 -2.99 19.71 -15.17
CA PRO A 103 -3.46 19.72 -13.79
C PRO A 103 -4.96 19.99 -13.66
N ALA A 104 -5.59 20.67 -14.63
CA ALA A 104 -7.01 20.97 -14.57
C ALA A 104 -7.89 19.74 -14.81
N THR A 105 -7.53 18.90 -15.78
CA THR A 105 -8.38 17.83 -16.30
C THR A 105 -7.85 16.41 -16.06
N GLU A 106 -6.53 16.25 -15.89
CA GLU A 106 -5.87 14.94 -15.81
C GLU A 106 -5.35 14.60 -14.39
N ILE A 107 -5.61 15.47 -13.39
CA ILE A 107 -5.31 15.26 -11.98
C ILE A 107 -6.53 15.57 -11.13
N ASN A 108 -6.82 14.68 -10.18
CA ASN A 108 -7.85 14.90 -9.17
C ASN A 108 -7.28 14.59 -7.77
N HIS A 109 -7.62 15.42 -6.81
CA HIS A 109 -7.33 15.19 -5.40
C HIS A 109 -8.04 13.95 -4.87
N SER A 110 -7.43 13.28 -3.90
CA SER A 110 -8.08 12.23 -3.12
C SER A 110 -7.67 12.28 -1.64
N ILE A 111 -8.55 11.80 -0.77
CA ILE A 111 -8.30 11.70 0.69
C ILE A 111 -7.41 10.48 0.97
N GLY A 112 -6.22 10.45 0.35
CA GLY A 112 -5.32 9.30 0.25
C GLY A 112 -5.77 8.29 -0.82
N SER A 113 -4.94 7.29 -1.14
CA SER A 113 -5.25 6.30 -2.19
C SER A 113 -6.40 5.35 -1.81
N LYS A 114 -6.60 5.03 -0.53
CA LYS A 114 -7.65 4.08 -0.10
C LYS A 114 -9.07 4.50 -0.49
N PRO A 115 -9.55 5.74 -0.22
CA PRO A 115 -10.86 6.18 -0.70
C PRO A 115 -10.97 6.18 -2.23
N ALA A 116 -9.93 6.56 -2.96
CA ALA A 116 -9.95 6.49 -4.42
C ALA A 116 -10.14 5.05 -4.93
N LEU A 117 -9.44 4.07 -4.33
CA LEU A 117 -9.64 2.64 -4.63
C LEU A 117 -11.07 2.16 -4.34
N ALA A 118 -11.71 2.72 -3.31
CA ALA A 118 -13.10 2.41 -2.97
C ALA A 118 -14.12 3.02 -3.95
N MET A 119 -13.80 4.20 -4.49
CA MET A 119 -14.66 4.95 -5.40
C MET A 119 -14.59 4.45 -6.85
N LEU A 120 -13.43 4.01 -7.32
CA LEU A 120 -13.24 3.61 -8.73
C LEU A 120 -14.21 2.51 -9.19
N PRO A 121 -14.53 1.46 -8.42
CA PRO A 121 -15.55 0.50 -8.83
C PRO A 121 -16.92 1.13 -9.14
N LEU A 122 -17.31 2.19 -8.44
CA LEU A 122 -18.58 2.90 -8.70
C LEU A 122 -18.64 3.51 -10.10
N ALA A 123 -17.49 3.90 -10.66
CA ALA A 123 -17.43 4.48 -12.00
C ALA A 123 -17.40 3.44 -13.14
N PHE A 124 -17.00 2.18 -12.85
CA PHE A 124 -16.65 1.23 -13.91
C PHE A 124 -17.30 -0.16 -13.78
N ILE A 125 -17.84 -0.52 -12.62
CA ILE A 125 -18.37 -1.87 -12.34
C ILE A 125 -19.89 -1.87 -12.26
N ASN A 126 -20.51 -2.72 -13.07
CA ASN A 126 -21.89 -3.13 -12.93
C ASN A 126 -21.99 -4.55 -12.37
N PRO A 127 -23.18 -4.98 -11.87
CA PRO A 127 -23.38 -6.36 -11.45
C PRO A 127 -22.96 -7.36 -12.55
N GLY A 128 -22.12 -8.34 -12.21
CA GLY A 128 -21.59 -9.35 -13.11
C GLY A 128 -20.33 -8.95 -13.90
N ASP A 129 -19.87 -7.69 -13.83
CA ASP A 129 -18.56 -7.30 -14.36
C ASP A 129 -17.43 -7.86 -13.48
N ILE A 130 -16.23 -8.02 -14.06
CA ILE A 130 -15.06 -8.55 -13.36
C ILE A 130 -14.04 -7.44 -13.07
N ALA A 131 -13.49 -7.44 -11.84
CA ALA A 131 -12.23 -6.79 -11.53
C ALA A 131 -11.14 -7.86 -11.31
N LEU A 132 -10.04 -7.73 -12.05
CA LEU A 132 -8.81 -8.48 -11.77
C LEU A 132 -8.07 -7.79 -10.62
N ALA A 133 -7.59 -8.57 -9.63
CA ALA A 133 -6.85 -8.03 -8.50
C ALA A 133 -5.66 -8.93 -8.16
N THR A 134 -4.47 -8.33 -8.03
CA THR A 134 -3.27 -9.08 -7.64
C THR A 134 -3.34 -9.53 -6.18
N VAL A 135 -2.87 -10.76 -5.91
CA VAL A 135 -2.79 -11.35 -4.58
C VAL A 135 -1.44 -12.03 -4.34
N PRO A 136 -0.74 -11.79 -3.22
CA PRO A 136 -1.13 -10.92 -2.11
C PRO A 136 -1.24 -9.44 -2.52
N GLY A 137 -2.13 -8.70 -1.89
CA GLY A 137 -2.37 -7.30 -2.22
C GLY A 137 -3.37 -6.62 -1.28
N TYR A 138 -3.66 -5.36 -1.57
CA TYR A 138 -4.58 -4.56 -0.78
C TYR A 138 -6.03 -4.75 -1.27
N PRO A 139 -6.98 -5.20 -0.42
CA PRO A 139 -8.25 -5.76 -0.89
C PRO A 139 -9.32 -4.73 -1.25
N VAL A 140 -9.08 -3.43 -1.05
CA VAL A 140 -10.14 -2.40 -1.05
C VAL A 140 -10.93 -2.33 -2.35
N LEU A 141 -10.24 -2.29 -3.51
CA LEU A 141 -10.92 -2.23 -4.79
C LEU A 141 -11.77 -3.48 -5.03
N GLY A 142 -11.23 -4.66 -4.71
CA GLY A 142 -11.99 -5.93 -4.82
C GLY A 142 -13.22 -5.95 -3.92
N THR A 143 -13.10 -5.55 -2.65
CA THR A 143 -14.23 -5.46 -1.72
C THR A 143 -15.34 -4.57 -2.27
N HIS A 144 -15.01 -3.38 -2.79
CA HIS A 144 -16.01 -2.46 -3.36
C HIS A 144 -16.57 -2.96 -4.69
N THR A 145 -15.81 -3.70 -5.49
CA THR A 145 -16.34 -4.44 -6.66
C THR A 145 -17.44 -5.41 -6.24
N GLN A 146 -17.19 -6.21 -5.20
CA GLN A 146 -18.19 -7.16 -4.68
C GLN A 146 -19.42 -6.45 -4.09
N TYR A 147 -19.25 -5.30 -3.43
CA TYR A 147 -20.37 -4.50 -2.91
C TYR A 147 -21.32 -4.03 -4.02
N LEU A 148 -20.84 -3.92 -5.25
CA LEU A 148 -21.60 -3.53 -6.43
C LEU A 148 -22.16 -4.74 -7.22
N GLY A 149 -21.99 -5.96 -6.71
CA GLY A 149 -22.40 -7.19 -7.39
C GLY A 149 -21.45 -7.61 -8.51
N GLY A 150 -20.26 -7.02 -8.60
CA GLY A 150 -19.19 -7.48 -9.48
C GLY A 150 -18.44 -8.67 -8.92
N GLU A 151 -17.69 -9.35 -9.77
CA GLU A 151 -16.83 -10.48 -9.44
C GLU A 151 -15.38 -10.03 -9.28
N VAL A 152 -14.63 -10.65 -8.35
CA VAL A 152 -13.18 -10.43 -8.21
C VAL A 152 -12.46 -11.70 -8.60
N VAL A 153 -11.58 -11.60 -9.61
CA VAL A 153 -10.68 -12.70 -9.99
C VAL A 153 -9.27 -12.35 -9.52
N HIS A 154 -8.74 -13.19 -8.64
CA HIS A 154 -7.41 -13.03 -8.07
C HIS A 154 -6.34 -13.53 -9.02
N VAL A 155 -5.31 -12.69 -9.26
CA VAL A 155 -4.13 -13.02 -10.07
C VAL A 155 -2.94 -13.16 -9.13
N PRO A 156 -2.40 -14.39 -8.94
CA PRO A 156 -1.36 -14.64 -7.95
C PRO A 156 -0.02 -13.98 -8.30
N LEU A 157 0.62 -13.40 -7.31
CA LEU A 157 1.99 -12.91 -7.34
C LEU A 157 2.89 -13.93 -6.65
N THR A 158 3.57 -14.76 -7.43
CA THR A 158 4.42 -15.83 -6.92
C THR A 158 5.90 -15.46 -6.99
N GLN A 159 6.71 -16.09 -6.17
CA GLN A 159 8.17 -15.95 -6.22
C GLN A 159 8.74 -16.40 -7.58
N ALA A 160 8.16 -17.43 -8.18
CA ALA A 160 8.55 -17.92 -9.50
C ALA A 160 8.39 -16.85 -10.59
N ASN A 161 7.35 -16.03 -10.50
CA ASN A 161 7.10 -14.90 -11.40
C ASN A 161 7.69 -13.58 -10.88
N ARG A 162 8.61 -13.64 -9.92
CA ARG A 162 9.23 -12.44 -9.31
C ARG A 162 8.18 -11.44 -8.78
N PHE A 163 7.05 -11.98 -8.32
CA PHE A 163 5.89 -11.22 -7.82
C PHE A 163 5.26 -10.27 -8.86
N PHE A 164 5.30 -10.64 -10.15
CA PHE A 164 4.48 -10.06 -11.20
C PHE A 164 3.31 -11.01 -11.56
N PRO A 165 2.16 -10.48 -12.00
CA PRO A 165 1.05 -11.31 -12.46
C PRO A 165 1.43 -12.06 -13.75
N ASP A 166 1.05 -13.32 -13.84
CA ASP A 166 1.12 -14.07 -15.10
C ASP A 166 -0.12 -13.74 -15.95
N LEU A 167 0.04 -12.79 -16.88
CA LEU A 167 -1.05 -12.33 -17.74
C LEU A 167 -1.55 -13.42 -18.68
N LYS A 168 -0.70 -14.40 -19.02
CA LYS A 168 -1.05 -15.51 -19.92
C LYS A 168 -1.90 -16.57 -19.24
N ALA A 169 -1.84 -16.64 -17.91
CA ALA A 169 -2.66 -17.57 -17.13
C ALA A 169 -4.10 -17.07 -16.93
N ILE A 170 -4.40 -15.81 -17.27
CA ILE A 170 -5.76 -15.26 -17.17
C ILE A 170 -6.63 -15.89 -18.27
N ALA A 171 -7.72 -16.57 -17.86
CA ALA A 171 -8.61 -17.22 -18.79
C ALA A 171 -9.25 -16.22 -19.77
N PRO A 172 -9.37 -16.55 -21.09
CA PRO A 172 -9.84 -15.61 -22.10
C PRO A 172 -11.27 -15.08 -21.86
N ASP A 173 -12.15 -15.86 -21.28
CA ASP A 173 -13.51 -15.45 -20.90
C ASP A 173 -13.51 -14.45 -19.74
N VAL A 174 -12.64 -14.64 -18.76
CA VAL A 174 -12.40 -13.69 -17.67
C VAL A 174 -11.85 -12.38 -18.21
N ALA A 175 -10.83 -12.43 -19.07
CA ALA A 175 -10.24 -11.24 -19.67
C ALA A 175 -11.26 -10.43 -20.48
N ARG A 176 -12.18 -11.08 -21.22
CA ARG A 176 -13.24 -10.40 -21.98
C ARG A 176 -14.29 -9.70 -21.12
N ARG A 177 -14.54 -10.19 -19.89
CA ARG A 177 -15.52 -9.62 -18.95
C ARG A 177 -14.90 -8.61 -17.99
N ALA A 178 -13.58 -8.60 -17.88
CA ALA A 178 -12.88 -7.70 -16.96
C ALA A 178 -13.01 -6.24 -17.40
N LYS A 179 -13.26 -5.35 -16.42
CA LYS A 179 -13.32 -3.90 -16.59
C LYS A 179 -12.15 -3.20 -15.95
N LEU A 180 -11.70 -3.70 -14.78
CA LEU A 180 -10.61 -3.14 -14.02
C LEU A 180 -9.51 -4.18 -13.79
N PHE A 181 -8.26 -3.75 -13.81
CA PHE A 181 -7.14 -4.54 -13.34
C PHE A 181 -6.37 -3.76 -12.28
N TYR A 182 -6.57 -4.13 -11.02
CA TYR A 182 -5.86 -3.55 -9.90
C TYR A 182 -4.47 -4.16 -9.75
N VAL A 183 -3.46 -3.30 -9.76
CA VAL A 183 -2.07 -3.62 -9.45
C VAL A 183 -1.51 -2.59 -8.48
N ASN A 184 -0.53 -2.99 -7.66
CA ASN A 184 0.15 -2.10 -6.73
C ASN A 184 1.66 -2.29 -6.87
N TYR A 185 2.34 -1.27 -7.42
CA TYR A 185 3.81 -1.29 -7.58
C TYR A 185 4.40 0.09 -7.28
N PRO A 186 5.45 0.15 -6.42
CA PRO A 186 6.05 -0.96 -5.64
C PRO A 186 5.02 -1.66 -4.76
N ASN A 187 5.14 -2.99 -4.72
CA ASN A 187 4.08 -3.83 -4.16
C ASN A 187 4.16 -4.00 -2.64
N ASN A 188 3.05 -3.81 -1.97
CA ASN A 188 2.82 -4.24 -0.60
C ASN A 188 2.02 -5.57 -0.65
N PRO A 189 2.55 -6.70 -0.17
CA PRO A 189 3.67 -6.80 0.79
C PRO A 189 5.04 -7.16 0.18
N THR A 190 5.13 -7.50 -1.12
CA THR A 190 6.29 -8.22 -1.68
C THR A 190 7.55 -7.38 -1.86
N GLY A 191 7.43 -6.04 -1.87
CA GLY A 191 8.54 -5.14 -2.16
C GLY A 191 9.00 -5.16 -3.63
N ALA A 192 8.29 -5.88 -4.51
CA ALA A 192 8.59 -5.88 -5.94
C ALA A 192 8.37 -4.48 -6.53
N ALA A 193 9.37 -3.98 -7.25
CA ALA A 193 9.28 -2.72 -7.98
C ALA A 193 8.94 -2.97 -9.45
N PRO A 194 8.23 -2.05 -10.12
CA PRO A 194 7.87 -2.24 -11.51
C PRO A 194 9.09 -2.20 -12.42
N THR A 195 8.99 -2.84 -13.58
CA THR A 195 9.92 -2.71 -14.70
C THR A 195 9.19 -2.12 -15.91
N GLU A 196 9.94 -1.53 -16.83
CA GLU A 196 9.36 -1.03 -18.08
C GLU A 196 8.67 -2.15 -18.85
N ALA A 197 9.33 -3.29 -18.99
CA ALA A 197 8.78 -4.46 -19.69
C ALA A 197 7.46 -4.93 -19.07
N PHE A 198 7.37 -4.97 -17.73
CA PHE A 198 6.14 -5.35 -17.06
C PHE A 198 5.00 -4.36 -17.35
N PHE A 199 5.27 -3.05 -17.26
CA PHE A 199 4.23 -2.06 -17.58
C PHE A 199 3.80 -2.12 -19.04
N ASP A 200 4.75 -2.31 -19.97
CA ASP A 200 4.43 -2.44 -21.40
C ASP A 200 3.57 -3.68 -21.68
N GLU A 201 3.88 -4.83 -21.09
CA GLU A 201 3.08 -6.06 -21.19
C GLU A 201 1.67 -5.86 -20.59
N LEU A 202 1.57 -5.22 -19.43
CA LEU A 202 0.30 -4.95 -18.77
C LEU A 202 -0.57 -4.00 -19.59
N ILE A 203 0.01 -2.94 -20.17
CA ILE A 203 -0.70 -2.01 -21.05
C ILE A 203 -1.18 -2.73 -22.32
N ALA A 204 -0.33 -3.56 -22.93
CA ALA A 204 -0.72 -4.32 -24.12
C ALA A 204 -1.88 -5.27 -23.84
N PHE A 205 -1.85 -5.99 -22.70
CA PHE A 205 -2.95 -6.84 -22.25
C PHE A 205 -4.23 -6.04 -22.00
N ALA A 206 -4.14 -4.91 -21.30
CA ALA A 206 -5.28 -4.06 -20.97
C ALA A 206 -5.94 -3.50 -22.25
N ARG A 207 -5.15 -3.06 -23.22
CA ARG A 207 -5.64 -2.59 -24.53
C ARG A 207 -6.34 -3.70 -25.32
N GLN A 208 -5.74 -4.89 -25.38
CA GLN A 208 -6.31 -6.04 -26.08
C GLN A 208 -7.69 -6.41 -25.55
N HIS A 209 -7.94 -6.25 -24.25
CA HIS A 209 -9.16 -6.69 -23.59
C HIS A 209 -10.07 -5.54 -23.14
N ASN A 210 -9.73 -4.28 -23.48
CA ASN A 210 -10.47 -3.07 -23.07
C ASN A 210 -10.66 -2.96 -21.55
N ILE A 211 -9.56 -3.11 -20.80
CA ILE A 211 -9.50 -3.08 -19.36
C ILE A 211 -8.82 -1.78 -18.90
N LEU A 212 -9.35 -1.10 -17.89
CA LEU A 212 -8.66 0.01 -17.25
C LEU A 212 -7.72 -0.51 -16.15
N ILE A 213 -6.44 -0.17 -16.25
CA ILE A 213 -5.46 -0.47 -15.21
C ILE A 213 -5.63 0.54 -14.06
N VAL A 214 -5.77 0.05 -12.83
CA VAL A 214 -5.72 0.84 -11.61
C VAL A 214 -4.40 0.55 -10.92
N GLN A 215 -3.42 1.44 -11.12
CA GLN A 215 -2.09 1.34 -10.49
C GLN A 215 -2.09 2.09 -9.16
N ASP A 216 -1.99 1.39 -8.05
CA ASP A 216 -1.74 1.99 -6.74
C ASP A 216 -0.24 2.22 -6.57
N ALA A 217 0.16 3.49 -6.73
CA ALA A 217 1.55 3.96 -6.69
C ALA A 217 1.94 4.56 -5.31
N ALA A 218 1.27 4.10 -4.23
CA ALA A 218 1.46 4.68 -2.89
C ALA A 218 2.92 4.65 -2.39
N TYR A 219 3.76 3.77 -2.92
CA TYR A 219 5.18 3.63 -2.58
C TYR A 219 6.13 4.08 -3.69
N ALA A 220 5.64 4.77 -4.71
CA ALA A 220 6.39 5.04 -5.94
C ALA A 220 7.71 5.82 -5.73
N THR A 221 7.85 6.62 -4.67
CA THR A 221 9.10 7.31 -4.33
C THR A 221 10.09 6.44 -3.55
N LEU A 222 9.61 5.36 -2.94
CA LEU A 222 10.45 4.42 -2.18
C LEU A 222 10.97 3.32 -3.11
N ILE A 223 11.84 3.69 -4.01
CA ILE A 223 12.52 2.80 -4.98
C ILE A 223 14.02 2.81 -4.68
N TYR A 224 14.66 1.65 -4.77
CA TYR A 224 16.06 1.43 -4.45
C TYR A 224 16.79 0.83 -5.67
N ASP A 225 18.00 1.32 -5.92
CA ASP A 225 18.95 0.82 -6.95
C ASP A 225 18.38 0.74 -8.40
N ARG A 226 17.33 1.54 -8.71
CA ARG A 226 16.75 1.61 -10.06
C ARG A 226 15.96 2.91 -10.28
N PRO A 227 15.64 3.27 -11.54
CA PRO A 227 14.76 4.40 -11.83
C PRO A 227 13.35 4.21 -11.26
N ARG A 228 12.73 5.32 -10.87
CA ARG A 228 11.29 5.38 -10.57
C ARG A 228 10.51 5.36 -11.88
N LEU A 229 9.46 4.56 -11.93
CA LEU A 229 8.61 4.42 -13.11
C LEU A 229 7.18 4.80 -12.75
N SER A 230 6.50 5.47 -13.69
CA SER A 230 5.06 5.63 -13.73
C SER A 230 4.52 4.91 -14.95
N ILE A 231 3.40 4.23 -14.80
CA ILE A 231 2.72 3.61 -15.93
C ILE A 231 2.25 4.66 -16.94
N LEU A 232 1.94 5.89 -16.47
CA LEU A 232 1.49 7.00 -17.33
C LEU A 232 2.60 7.50 -18.26
N GLY A 233 3.87 7.30 -17.90
CA GLY A 233 5.03 7.64 -18.72
C GLY A 233 5.38 6.58 -19.77
N ARG A 234 4.66 5.45 -19.80
CA ARG A 234 4.85 4.42 -20.84
C ARG A 234 4.00 4.72 -22.07
N PRO A 235 4.42 4.28 -23.27
CA PRO A 235 3.58 4.38 -24.48
C PRO A 235 2.17 3.84 -24.19
N GLU A 236 1.14 4.60 -24.57
CA GLU A 236 -0.28 4.28 -24.33
C GLU A 236 -0.70 4.15 -22.84
N GLY A 237 0.22 4.35 -21.89
CA GLY A 237 -0.06 4.18 -20.47
C GLY A 237 -1.14 5.15 -19.97
N LYS A 238 -1.03 6.44 -20.29
CA LYS A 238 -2.03 7.45 -19.90
C LYS A 238 -3.44 7.15 -20.40
N ALA A 239 -3.57 6.59 -21.60
CA ALA A 239 -4.87 6.24 -22.18
C ALA A 239 -5.52 5.00 -21.52
N ASN A 240 -4.73 4.12 -20.91
CA ASN A 240 -5.18 2.81 -20.42
C ASN A 240 -5.07 2.63 -18.91
N ALA A 241 -4.58 3.65 -18.17
CA ALA A 241 -4.40 3.56 -16.74
C ALA A 241 -4.87 4.80 -15.99
N ILE A 242 -5.28 4.58 -14.73
CA ILE A 242 -5.34 5.59 -13.69
C ILE A 242 -4.31 5.22 -12.63
N GLU A 243 -3.47 6.19 -12.25
CA GLU A 243 -2.42 6.00 -11.25
C GLU A 243 -2.75 6.80 -9.99
N LEU A 244 -2.70 6.13 -8.82
CA LEU A 244 -3.04 6.71 -7.53
C LEU A 244 -1.77 6.95 -6.72
N HIS A 245 -1.51 8.19 -6.34
CA HIS A 245 -0.40 8.58 -5.49
C HIS A 245 -0.84 8.96 -4.09
N SER A 246 0.02 8.69 -3.10
CA SER A 246 -0.24 9.01 -1.71
C SER A 246 0.92 9.78 -1.09
N MET A 247 0.63 10.89 -0.43
CA MET A 247 1.62 11.65 0.34
C MET A 247 1.99 10.94 1.66
N SER A 248 1.21 9.93 2.05
CA SER A 248 1.42 9.16 3.28
C SER A 248 2.82 8.58 3.40
N LYS A 249 3.39 8.08 2.28
CA LYS A 249 4.69 7.37 2.29
C LYS A 249 5.82 8.24 1.73
N SER A 250 5.49 9.07 0.74
CA SER A 250 6.46 9.97 0.12
C SER A 250 6.92 11.10 1.03
N TYR A 251 6.05 11.53 1.97
CA TYR A 251 6.27 12.70 2.83
C TYR A 251 5.85 12.48 4.29
N ASN A 252 5.72 11.23 4.75
CA ASN A 252 5.30 10.89 6.12
C ASN A 252 3.96 11.54 6.55
N MET A 253 3.04 11.76 5.61
CA MET A 253 1.76 12.43 5.84
C MET A 253 0.62 11.41 6.06
N THR A 254 0.86 10.31 6.76
CA THR A 254 -0.08 9.20 6.86
C THR A 254 -1.43 9.63 7.44
N GLY A 255 -1.44 10.29 8.60
CA GLY A 255 -2.66 10.77 9.26
C GLY A 255 -3.32 11.97 8.58
N TRP A 256 -2.62 12.66 7.68
CA TRP A 256 -3.11 13.84 6.97
C TRP A 256 -4.09 13.49 5.86
N ARG A 257 -4.09 12.24 5.40
CA ARG A 257 -5.03 11.70 4.40
C ARG A 257 -5.00 12.43 3.06
N LEU A 258 -3.84 12.62 2.46
CA LEU A 258 -3.68 13.32 1.19
C LEU A 258 -3.09 12.42 0.10
N GLY A 259 -3.65 12.51 -1.10
CA GLY A 259 -3.21 11.85 -2.30
C GLY A 259 -3.84 12.47 -3.55
N PHE A 260 -3.56 11.89 -4.69
CA PHE A 260 -4.18 12.26 -5.95
C PHE A 260 -4.27 11.09 -6.91
N ALA A 261 -5.21 11.20 -7.85
CA ALA A 261 -5.34 10.35 -9.03
C ALA A 261 -4.83 11.12 -10.24
N ALA A 262 -4.09 10.44 -11.13
CA ALA A 262 -3.64 10.97 -12.41
C ALA A 262 -3.97 9.99 -13.54
N GLY A 263 -4.29 10.48 -14.75
CA GLY A 263 -4.64 9.67 -15.90
C GLY A 263 -5.28 10.50 -17.01
N ALA A 264 -5.84 9.83 -18.02
CA ALA A 264 -6.53 10.52 -19.11
C ALA A 264 -7.73 11.34 -18.58
N ALA A 265 -7.98 12.49 -19.17
CA ALA A 265 -9.03 13.44 -18.75
C ALA A 265 -10.41 12.79 -18.57
N ARG A 266 -10.82 11.86 -19.46
CA ARG A 266 -12.10 11.15 -19.32
C ARG A 266 -12.16 10.21 -18.12
N THR A 267 -11.07 9.53 -17.82
CA THR A 267 -10.96 8.64 -16.66
C THR A 267 -11.01 9.45 -15.36
N ILE A 268 -10.29 10.57 -15.33
CA ILE A 268 -10.30 11.49 -14.19
C ILE A 268 -11.67 12.15 -14.02
N GLN A 269 -12.35 12.50 -15.11
CA GLN A 269 -13.72 13.02 -15.06
C GLN A 269 -14.70 12.00 -14.46
N ALA A 270 -14.59 10.72 -14.85
CA ALA A 270 -15.44 9.66 -14.29
C ALA A 270 -15.19 9.49 -12.78
N PHE A 271 -13.93 9.51 -12.35
CA PHE A 271 -13.58 9.49 -10.94
C PHE A 271 -14.14 10.72 -10.19
N ALA A 272 -14.00 11.92 -10.76
CA ALA A 272 -14.52 13.16 -10.18
C ALA A 272 -16.04 13.10 -10.00
N THR A 273 -16.78 12.61 -11.00
CA THR A 273 -18.24 12.46 -10.95
C THR A 273 -18.69 11.60 -9.78
N VAL A 274 -18.00 10.51 -9.49
CA VAL A 274 -18.28 9.67 -8.31
C VAL A 274 -17.93 10.40 -7.04
N LYS A 275 -16.74 11.01 -7.00
CA LYS A 275 -16.24 11.72 -5.83
C LYS A 275 -17.14 12.88 -5.40
N ASP A 276 -17.69 13.64 -6.35
CA ASP A 276 -18.61 14.77 -6.10
C ASP A 276 -19.87 14.34 -5.33
N ASN A 277 -20.23 13.05 -5.36
CA ASN A 277 -21.36 12.48 -4.63
C ASN A 277 -20.98 11.74 -3.35
N ILE A 278 -19.69 11.75 -2.97
CA ILE A 278 -19.17 11.03 -1.80
C ILE A 278 -18.54 11.98 -0.78
N ASP A 279 -17.77 12.96 -1.24
CA ASP A 279 -17.14 13.95 -0.37
C ASP A 279 -17.14 15.35 -1.02
N SER A 280 -16.95 16.38 -0.21
CA SER A 280 -16.79 17.77 -0.64
C SER A 280 -15.33 18.22 -0.63
N GLY A 281 -14.40 17.28 -0.81
CA GLY A 281 -12.97 17.51 -0.77
C GLY A 281 -12.40 17.46 0.64
N GLN A 282 -11.16 17.91 0.75
CA GLN A 282 -10.41 17.94 1.99
C GLN A 282 -10.05 19.40 2.35
N PHE A 283 -9.89 19.67 3.62
CA PHE A 283 -9.44 20.97 4.12
C PHE A 283 -8.26 21.51 3.29
N LYS A 284 -8.44 22.73 2.73
CA LYS A 284 -7.49 23.32 1.78
C LYS A 284 -6.11 23.50 2.36
N ALA A 285 -6.00 23.83 3.65
CA ALA A 285 -4.73 24.03 4.32
C ALA A 285 -3.81 22.79 4.26
N ILE A 286 -4.37 21.57 4.28
CA ILE A 286 -3.58 20.34 4.12
C ILE A 286 -3.00 20.24 2.70
N GLN A 287 -3.79 20.62 1.70
CA GLN A 287 -3.36 20.60 0.30
C GLN A 287 -2.28 21.66 0.03
N GLU A 288 -2.42 22.86 0.58
CA GLU A 288 -1.42 23.92 0.50
C GLU A 288 -0.10 23.54 1.18
N ALA A 289 -0.21 22.98 2.38
CA ALA A 289 0.97 22.49 3.10
C ALA A 289 1.75 21.43 2.30
N ALA A 290 1.04 20.54 1.62
CA ALA A 290 1.69 19.54 0.76
C ALA A 290 2.43 20.16 -0.42
N CYS A 291 1.96 21.29 -0.96
CA CYS A 291 2.66 21.98 -2.04
C CYS A 291 4.11 22.37 -1.66
N ALA A 292 4.34 22.76 -0.40
CA ALA A 292 5.68 23.07 0.10
C ALA A 292 6.60 21.83 0.10
N GLY A 293 6.04 20.63 0.39
CA GLY A 293 6.79 19.38 0.36
C GLY A 293 7.05 18.87 -1.05
N ILE A 294 6.03 18.89 -1.90
CA ILE A 294 6.11 18.40 -3.28
C ILE A 294 7.15 19.20 -4.10
N ALA A 295 7.33 20.47 -3.80
CA ALA A 295 8.32 21.33 -4.45
C ALA A 295 9.77 20.90 -4.14
N ASP A 296 10.01 20.28 -2.98
CA ASP A 296 11.33 19.87 -2.52
C ASP A 296 11.55 18.36 -2.65
N VAL A 297 12.30 17.98 -3.69
CA VAL A 297 12.65 16.58 -3.97
C VAL A 297 13.49 15.99 -2.84
N GLU A 298 14.36 16.78 -2.19
CA GLU A 298 15.28 16.29 -1.16
C GLU A 298 14.54 15.79 0.09
N LEU A 299 13.38 16.35 0.41
CA LEU A 299 12.56 15.84 1.51
C LEU A 299 12.16 14.39 1.29
N SER A 300 11.67 14.05 0.10
CA SER A 300 11.32 12.66 -0.24
C SER A 300 12.55 11.75 -0.36
N GLU A 301 13.67 12.28 -0.88
CA GLU A 301 14.94 11.55 -0.95
C GLU A 301 15.51 11.22 0.43
N SER A 302 15.40 12.14 1.38
CA SER A 302 15.83 11.88 2.76
C SER A 302 15.02 10.76 3.41
N ILE A 303 13.71 10.72 3.17
CA ILE A 303 12.81 9.64 3.64
C ILE A 303 13.20 8.30 2.98
N ARG A 304 13.44 8.30 1.67
CA ARG A 304 13.88 7.10 0.95
C ARG A 304 15.19 6.55 1.50
N ARG A 305 16.20 7.41 1.71
CA ARG A 305 17.50 7.02 2.29
C ARG A 305 17.36 6.46 3.70
N HIS A 306 16.49 7.05 4.54
CA HIS A 306 16.20 6.56 5.86
C HIS A 306 15.72 5.10 5.84
N TYR A 307 14.69 4.80 5.03
CA TYR A 307 14.18 3.43 4.94
C TYR A 307 15.15 2.48 4.26
N GLU A 308 15.93 2.93 3.27
CA GLU A 308 16.95 2.10 2.66
C GLU A 308 18.02 1.66 3.68
N ALA A 309 18.51 2.57 4.52
CA ALA A 309 19.47 2.25 5.56
C ALA A 309 18.92 1.22 6.55
N ARG A 310 17.67 1.40 7.02
CA ARG A 310 17.00 0.45 7.91
C ARG A 310 16.76 -0.92 7.26
N LEU A 311 16.33 -0.94 5.99
CA LEU A 311 16.16 -2.19 5.25
C LEU A 311 17.47 -2.97 5.14
N ARG A 312 18.61 -2.30 4.89
CA ARG A 312 19.92 -2.95 4.83
C ARG A 312 20.31 -3.58 6.16
N LYS A 313 20.10 -2.88 7.29
CA LYS A 313 20.32 -3.41 8.65
C LYS A 313 19.42 -4.62 8.93
N LEU A 314 18.13 -4.52 8.63
CA LEU A 314 17.17 -5.58 8.84
C LEU A 314 17.49 -6.83 7.98
N VAL A 315 17.87 -6.64 6.72
CA VAL A 315 18.33 -7.73 5.84
C VAL A 315 19.54 -8.45 6.43
N ALA A 316 20.52 -7.71 6.97
CA ALA A 316 21.72 -8.32 7.57
C ALA A 316 21.34 -9.22 8.76
N VAL A 317 20.45 -8.73 9.65
CA VAL A 317 19.99 -9.52 10.81
C VAL A 317 19.19 -10.75 10.38
N LEU A 318 18.25 -10.59 9.45
CA LEU A 318 17.42 -11.71 8.99
C LEU A 318 18.28 -12.80 8.31
N ARG A 319 19.25 -12.41 7.48
CA ARG A 319 20.21 -13.38 6.85
C ARG A 319 21.04 -14.11 7.88
N ALA A 320 21.54 -13.43 8.89
CA ALA A 320 22.31 -14.05 9.98
C ALA A 320 21.50 -15.11 10.76
N ASN A 321 20.16 -15.06 10.64
CA ASN A 321 19.23 -15.98 11.30
C ASN A 321 18.50 -16.92 10.29
N GLY A 322 19.06 -17.14 9.10
CA GLY A 322 18.60 -18.15 8.15
C GLY A 322 17.53 -17.71 7.14
N PHE A 323 17.03 -16.48 7.18
CA PHE A 323 16.08 -16.00 6.18
C PHE A 323 16.76 -15.68 4.83
N ASP A 324 16.16 -16.06 3.70
CA ASP A 324 16.57 -15.57 2.36
C ASP A 324 16.05 -14.13 2.17
N ALA A 325 16.62 -13.18 2.91
CA ALA A 325 16.27 -11.79 2.85
C ALA A 325 17.13 -11.01 1.86
N LYS A 326 16.50 -10.13 1.07
CA LYS A 326 17.18 -9.23 0.11
C LYS A 326 16.56 -7.85 0.23
N VAL A 327 17.38 -6.81 0.00
CA VAL A 327 16.83 -5.45 -0.09
C VAL A 327 15.80 -5.44 -1.21
N PRO A 328 14.56 -5.00 -0.95
CA PRO A 328 13.49 -5.03 -1.95
C PRO A 328 13.75 -4.01 -3.05
N GLY A 329 13.06 -4.15 -4.18
CA GLY A 329 13.11 -3.14 -5.24
C GLY A 329 12.44 -1.82 -4.85
N GLY A 330 11.48 -1.87 -3.91
CA GLY A 330 10.78 -0.70 -3.40
C GLY A 330 10.03 -1.00 -2.12
N THR A 331 9.27 -0.04 -1.60
CA THR A 331 8.56 -0.03 -0.32
C THR A 331 9.51 0.02 0.89
N PHE A 332 8.98 -0.04 2.10
CA PHE A 332 9.76 -0.26 3.32
C PHE A 332 9.50 -1.65 3.93
N TYR A 333 9.07 -2.61 3.10
CA TYR A 333 8.77 -3.98 3.53
C TYR A 333 9.77 -4.99 3.02
N LEU A 334 10.12 -5.94 3.88
CA LEU A 334 10.77 -7.20 3.51
C LEU A 334 9.73 -8.31 3.53
N TYR A 335 9.67 -9.08 2.46
CA TYR A 335 8.76 -10.20 2.31
C TYR A 335 9.61 -11.46 2.14
N VAL A 336 9.64 -12.28 3.18
CA VAL A 336 10.55 -13.42 3.30
C VAL A 336 9.76 -14.70 3.55
N ALA A 337 10.24 -15.84 3.05
CA ALA A 337 9.63 -17.12 3.32
C ALA A 337 9.51 -17.35 4.84
N ALA A 338 8.36 -17.78 5.30
CA ALA A 338 8.15 -18.13 6.70
C ALA A 338 8.95 -19.37 7.07
N PRO A 339 9.52 -19.48 8.29
CA PRO A 339 10.09 -20.71 8.76
C PRO A 339 9.00 -21.80 8.88
N ARG A 340 9.41 -23.06 8.72
CA ARG A 340 8.51 -24.21 8.85
C ARG A 340 8.51 -24.81 10.24
N ALA A 341 9.49 -24.46 11.07
CA ALA A 341 9.57 -24.94 12.43
C ALA A 341 10.42 -24.02 13.32
N ALA A 342 10.30 -24.22 14.63
CA ALA A 342 11.16 -23.68 15.65
C ALA A 342 11.48 -24.77 16.69
N GLY A 343 12.75 -25.25 16.72
CA GLY A 343 13.09 -26.45 17.47
C GLY A 343 12.24 -27.65 17.00
N GLU A 344 11.44 -28.23 17.91
CA GLU A 344 10.52 -29.35 17.61
C GLU A 344 9.10 -28.91 17.23
N ILE A 345 8.80 -27.61 17.26
CA ILE A 345 7.48 -27.05 16.93
C ILE A 345 7.40 -26.82 15.43
N GLY A 346 6.54 -27.57 14.72
CA GLY A 346 6.25 -27.35 13.30
C GLY A 346 5.23 -26.23 13.09
N PHE A 347 5.28 -25.59 11.92
CA PHE A 347 4.31 -24.56 11.47
C PHE A 347 3.69 -25.00 10.13
N GLU A 348 2.37 -25.00 10.06
CA GLU A 348 1.61 -25.31 8.84
C GLU A 348 1.38 -24.06 7.97
N SER A 349 1.52 -22.85 8.57
CA SER A 349 1.26 -21.57 7.90
C SER A 349 2.19 -20.45 8.38
N ALA A 350 2.28 -19.38 7.60
CA ALA A 350 2.94 -18.16 8.03
C ALA A 350 2.24 -17.52 9.24
N GLU A 351 0.92 -17.72 9.38
CA GLU A 351 0.17 -17.25 10.55
C GLU A 351 0.69 -17.91 11.83
N GLU A 352 0.89 -19.21 11.85
CA GLU A 352 1.44 -19.93 13.03
C GLU A 352 2.85 -19.48 13.37
N ALA A 353 3.71 -19.34 12.37
CA ALA A 353 5.07 -18.82 12.56
C ALA A 353 5.06 -17.40 13.14
N SER A 354 4.19 -16.51 12.64
CA SER A 354 4.02 -15.16 13.16
C SER A 354 3.51 -15.15 14.59
N GLN A 355 2.48 -15.96 14.91
CA GLN A 355 1.94 -16.07 16.27
C GLN A 355 2.99 -16.59 17.25
N PHE A 356 3.83 -17.56 16.85
CA PHE A 356 4.94 -18.04 17.66
C PHE A 356 5.96 -16.92 17.93
N LEU A 357 6.40 -16.20 16.90
CA LEU A 357 7.35 -15.08 17.06
C LEU A 357 6.81 -13.99 17.98
N ILE A 358 5.52 -13.65 17.87
CA ILE A 358 4.89 -12.63 18.74
C ILE A 358 4.84 -13.13 20.18
N LYS A 359 4.27 -14.31 20.42
CA LYS A 359 3.93 -14.79 21.77
C LYS A 359 5.15 -15.28 22.55
N LYS A 360 6.14 -15.88 21.88
CA LYS A 360 7.32 -16.47 22.55
C LYS A 360 8.56 -15.58 22.51
N HIS A 361 8.67 -14.73 21.48
CA HIS A 361 9.88 -13.92 21.28
C HIS A 361 9.60 -12.42 21.22
N LEU A 362 8.34 -11.97 21.33
CA LEU A 362 7.93 -10.56 21.28
C LEU A 362 8.44 -9.87 20.00
N ILE A 363 8.39 -10.57 18.87
CA ILE A 363 8.70 -10.08 17.54
C ILE A 363 7.40 -10.08 16.72
N SER A 364 6.84 -8.91 16.43
CA SER A 364 5.62 -8.79 15.62
C SER A 364 5.95 -8.70 14.14
N THR A 365 5.28 -9.54 13.34
CA THR A 365 5.35 -9.57 11.87
C THR A 365 3.94 -9.69 11.29
N VAL A 366 3.77 -9.49 9.99
CA VAL A 366 2.50 -9.75 9.32
C VAL A 366 2.60 -11.01 8.46
N PRO A 367 1.81 -12.05 8.76
CA PRO A 367 1.80 -13.28 7.97
C PRO A 367 1.00 -13.10 6.67
N TRP A 368 1.44 -13.80 5.61
CA TRP A 368 0.76 -13.87 4.33
C TRP A 368 0.81 -15.31 3.82
N ASP A 369 -0.37 -15.91 3.65
CA ASP A 369 -0.55 -17.29 3.19
C ASP A 369 -1.30 -17.36 1.83
N ASP A 370 -1.53 -16.20 1.20
CA ASP A 370 -2.36 -16.09 -0.02
C ASP A 370 -1.70 -16.70 -1.28
N ALA A 371 -0.37 -16.65 -1.38
CA ALA A 371 0.39 -17.16 -2.52
C ALA A 371 1.74 -17.77 -2.07
N GLY A 372 1.68 -18.63 -1.06
CA GLY A 372 2.81 -19.20 -0.34
C GLY A 372 2.91 -18.63 1.07
N ALA A 373 3.64 -19.31 1.95
CA ALA A 373 3.80 -18.91 3.34
C ALA A 373 4.93 -17.89 3.50
N PHE A 374 4.60 -16.62 3.78
CA PHE A 374 5.56 -15.53 3.91
C PHE A 374 5.31 -14.67 5.14
N LEU A 375 6.37 -14.09 5.67
CA LEU A 375 6.32 -13.05 6.70
C LEU A 375 6.73 -11.70 6.09
N ARG A 376 5.95 -10.67 6.40
CA ARG A 376 6.32 -9.30 6.08
C ARG A 376 6.90 -8.62 7.32
N PHE A 377 8.13 -8.14 7.20
CA PHE A 377 8.77 -7.24 8.15
C PHE A 377 8.76 -5.82 7.61
N SER A 378 8.59 -4.82 8.47
CA SER A 378 8.61 -3.41 8.11
C SER A 378 9.82 -2.70 8.69
N ALA A 379 10.45 -1.84 7.89
CA ALA A 379 11.50 -0.94 8.35
C ALA A 379 10.97 0.30 9.10
N THR A 380 9.65 0.34 9.36
CA THR A 380 8.97 1.44 10.08
C THR A 380 8.87 1.18 11.59
N PHE A 381 9.71 0.29 12.14
CA PHE A 381 9.76 0.06 13.58
C PHE A 381 10.12 1.35 14.33
N GLU A 382 9.56 1.51 15.53
CA GLU A 382 9.84 2.67 16.36
C GLU A 382 11.29 2.66 16.86
N SER A 383 11.96 3.81 16.76
CA SER A 383 13.27 4.03 17.36
C SER A 383 13.56 5.53 17.52
N ALA A 384 14.42 5.87 18.47
CA ALA A 384 14.81 7.24 18.79
C ALA A 384 15.94 7.78 17.88
N GLY A 385 16.34 7.06 16.83
CA GLY A 385 17.39 7.44 15.88
C GLY A 385 18.40 6.32 15.63
N ASP A 386 19.47 6.63 14.89
CA ASP A 386 20.40 5.61 14.37
C ASP A 386 21.05 4.73 15.45
N ALA A 387 21.39 5.28 16.62
CA ALA A 387 21.94 4.50 17.72
C ALA A 387 20.92 3.54 18.33
N ASP A 388 19.64 3.93 18.36
CA ASP A 388 18.56 3.08 18.81
C ASP A 388 18.16 2.04 17.76
N ASP A 389 18.29 2.36 16.48
CA ASP A 389 18.17 1.37 15.39
C ASP A 389 19.14 0.19 15.62
N GLU A 390 20.40 0.47 15.99
CA GLU A 390 21.39 -0.58 16.27
C GLU A 390 20.99 -1.43 17.48
N ARG A 391 20.47 -0.81 18.55
CA ARG A 391 19.93 -1.52 19.73
C ARG A 391 18.79 -2.45 19.35
N VAL A 392 17.82 -1.95 18.56
CA VAL A 392 16.66 -2.74 18.08
C VAL A 392 17.13 -3.91 17.22
N MET A 393 18.10 -3.69 16.31
CA MET A 393 18.64 -4.75 15.46
C MET A 393 19.42 -5.80 16.26
N ALA A 394 20.20 -5.39 17.24
CA ALA A 394 20.92 -6.31 18.14
C ALA A 394 19.94 -7.17 18.95
N GLU A 395 18.88 -6.57 19.48
CA GLU A 395 17.85 -7.29 20.23
C GLU A 395 17.04 -8.23 19.33
N LEU A 396 16.68 -7.81 18.10
CA LEU A 396 16.05 -8.69 17.12
C LEU A 396 16.93 -9.92 16.84
N ASN A 397 18.22 -9.69 16.57
CA ASN A 397 19.18 -10.77 16.34
C ASN A 397 19.22 -11.76 17.51
N ARG A 398 19.36 -11.25 18.74
CA ARG A 398 19.40 -12.06 19.96
C ARG A 398 18.13 -12.92 20.12
N ARG A 399 16.94 -12.37 19.82
CA ARG A 399 15.67 -13.08 19.95
C ARG A 399 15.49 -14.13 18.86
N LEU A 400 15.87 -13.82 17.61
CA LEU A 400 15.80 -14.77 16.49
C LEU A 400 16.73 -15.96 16.71
N GLN A 401 17.96 -15.74 17.25
CA GLN A 401 18.87 -16.83 17.62
C GLN A 401 18.25 -17.78 18.65
N LYS A 402 17.51 -17.25 19.62
CA LYS A 402 16.81 -18.06 20.64
C LYS A 402 15.58 -18.79 20.10
N ALA A 403 15.06 -18.37 18.95
CA ALA A 403 13.88 -18.98 18.35
C ALA A 403 14.18 -20.31 17.64
N HIS A 404 15.45 -20.61 17.35
CA HIS A 404 15.89 -21.85 16.67
C HIS A 404 15.04 -22.18 15.41
N LEU A 405 14.84 -21.17 14.54
CA LEU A 405 14.01 -21.29 13.35
C LEU A 405 14.63 -22.24 12.32
N ARG A 406 13.78 -23.01 11.61
CA ARG A 406 14.17 -23.94 10.54
C ARG A 406 13.26 -23.78 9.32
N TRP A 407 13.79 -24.10 8.13
CA TRP A 407 13.09 -24.01 6.82
C TRP A 407 12.96 -25.36 6.12
N ASP A 408 13.50 -26.45 6.71
CA ASP A 408 13.40 -27.86 6.29
C ASP A 408 12.21 -28.56 6.93
#